data_456b82400f61671de77163982b0c7a9b
#
_entry.id   456b82400f61671de77163982b0c7a9b
#
_cell.length_a   1.000
_cell.length_b   1.000
_cell.length_c   1.000
_cell.angle_alpha   90.00
_cell.angle_beta   90.00
_cell.angle_gamma   90.00
#
_symmetry.space_group_name_H-M   'P 1'
#
loop_
_entity.id
_entity.type
_entity.pdbx_description
1 polymer ?
#
loop_
_entity_poly.entity_id
_entity_poly.type
_entity_poly.pdbx_seq_one_letter_code
_entity_poly.pdbx_strand_id
1 'polypeptide(L)' 'MVNMENIVVAGIDFKDYPDFCDAYIESAEKDGIPLTDQELDELDRDFIYECIINQIF' A
#
# COMPACT_ATOMS: atom_id res chain seq x y z
N MET A 1 -14.05 6.80 6.49
CA MET A 1 -13.40 6.13 5.35
C MET A 1 -12.29 7.02 4.81
N VAL A 2 -11.13 6.46 4.60
CA VAL A 2 -9.97 7.24 4.14
C VAL A 2 -9.95 7.22 2.61
N ASN A 3 -10.01 8.42 2.00
CA ASN A 3 -9.89 8.56 0.54
C ASN A 3 -8.43 8.70 0.17
N MET A 4 -7.80 7.59 -0.17
CA MET A 4 -6.40 7.62 -0.61
C MET A 4 -6.34 7.49 -2.13
N GLU A 5 -5.45 8.26 -2.74
CA GLU A 5 -5.30 8.33 -4.19
C GLU A 5 -3.84 8.10 -4.56
N ASN A 6 -3.61 7.77 -5.82
CA ASN A 6 -2.27 7.59 -6.39
C ASN A 6 -1.39 6.67 -5.55
N ILE A 7 -1.99 5.58 -5.08
CA ILE A 7 -1.27 4.61 -4.26
C ILE A 7 -0.29 3.84 -5.13
N VAL A 8 0.99 3.85 -4.76
CA VAL A 8 2.03 3.10 -5.44
C VAL A 8 2.51 2.00 -4.52
N VAL A 9 2.40 0.76 -4.98
CA VAL A 9 2.84 -0.41 -4.23
C VAL A 9 4.16 -0.90 -4.82
N ALA A 10 5.10 -1.25 -3.96
CA ALA A 10 6.42 -1.74 -4.36
C ALA A 10 6.74 -3.04 -3.64
N GLY A 11 7.77 -3.72 -4.12
CA GLY A 11 8.24 -4.96 -3.49
C GLY A 11 7.34 -6.15 -3.71
N ILE A 12 6.47 -6.12 -4.72
CA ILE A 12 5.59 -7.25 -5.01
C ILE A 12 6.41 -8.36 -5.66
N ASP A 13 6.40 -9.54 -5.03
CA ASP A 13 7.04 -10.73 -5.56
C ASP A 13 5.99 -11.83 -5.61
N PHE A 14 5.69 -12.33 -6.81
CA PHE A 14 4.67 -13.36 -6.99
C PHE A 14 5.08 -14.69 -6.34
N LYS A 15 6.34 -14.88 -6.03
CA LYS A 15 6.80 -16.04 -5.26
C LYS A 15 6.28 -16.03 -3.84
N ASP A 16 5.96 -14.86 -3.31
CA ASP A 16 5.43 -14.71 -1.96
C ASP A 16 3.90 -14.78 -1.92
N TYR A 17 3.27 -15.05 -3.06
CA TYR A 17 1.82 -15.20 -3.11
C TYR A 17 1.37 -16.32 -2.16
N PRO A 18 0.30 -16.14 -1.41
CA PRO A 18 -0.57 -14.97 -1.37
C PRO A 18 -0.21 -13.91 -0.32
N ASP A 19 0.82 -14.15 0.48
CA ASP A 19 1.12 -13.30 1.64
C ASP A 19 1.81 -11.99 1.26
N PHE A 20 2.65 -11.99 0.23
CA PHE A 20 3.38 -10.80 -0.23
C PHE A 20 4.06 -10.06 0.92
N CYS A 21 4.85 -10.82 1.71
CA CYS A 21 5.45 -10.30 2.95
C CYS A 21 6.35 -9.08 2.72
N ASP A 22 7.00 -9.01 1.57
CA ASP A 22 7.94 -7.94 1.26
C ASP A 22 7.28 -6.74 0.57
N ALA A 23 6.01 -6.85 0.21
CA ALA A 23 5.32 -5.75 -0.45
C ALA A 23 4.98 -4.64 0.53
N TYR A 24 5.04 -3.41 0.04
CA TYR A 24 4.75 -2.24 0.87
C TYR A 24 4.21 -1.11 0.00
N ILE A 25 3.63 -0.12 0.63
CA ILE A 25 3.17 1.07 -0.08
C ILE A 25 4.33 2.06 -0.13
N GLU A 26 4.82 2.33 -1.34
CA GLU A 26 5.92 3.25 -1.55
C GLU A 26 5.47 4.70 -1.41
N SER A 27 4.30 5.01 -1.95
CA SER A 27 3.76 6.35 -1.84
C SER A 27 2.24 6.31 -1.95
N ALA A 28 1.59 7.31 -1.40
CA ALA A 28 0.15 7.48 -1.49
C ALA A 28 -0.20 8.93 -1.20
N GLU A 29 -1.38 9.35 -1.62
CA GLU A 29 -1.88 10.68 -1.35
C GLU A 29 -3.23 10.57 -0.65
N LYS A 30 -3.47 11.51 0.25
CA LYS A 30 -4.75 11.63 0.96
C LYS A 30 -5.27 13.03 0.75
N ASP A 31 -6.44 13.14 0.12
CA ASP A 31 -7.05 14.44 -0.20
C ASP A 31 -6.10 15.35 -0.99
N GLY A 32 -5.30 14.75 -1.88
CA GLY A 32 -4.34 15.49 -2.70
C GLY A 32 -3.03 15.83 -2.00
N ILE A 33 -2.84 15.37 -0.77
CA ILE A 33 -1.63 15.64 0.02
C ILE A 33 -0.82 14.34 0.15
N PRO A 34 0.46 14.33 -0.28
CA PRO A 34 1.29 13.13 -0.15
C PRO A 34 1.48 12.75 1.32
N LEU A 35 1.41 11.44 1.59
CA LEU A 35 1.68 10.93 2.92
C LEU A 35 3.17 10.99 3.23
N THR A 36 3.50 11.29 4.49
CA THR A 36 4.88 11.22 4.95
C THR A 36 5.27 9.76 5.20
N ASP A 37 6.58 9.51 5.33
CA ASP A 37 7.08 8.18 5.64
C ASP A 37 6.47 7.65 6.93
N GLN A 38 6.33 8.51 7.92
CA GLN A 38 5.75 8.13 9.20
C GLN A 38 4.29 7.72 9.04
N GLU A 39 3.53 8.45 8.23
CA GLU A 39 2.13 8.11 7.98
C GLU A 39 2.01 6.77 7.25
N LEU A 40 2.91 6.51 6.32
CA LEU A 40 2.94 5.23 5.60
C LEU A 40 3.23 4.07 6.56
N ASP A 41 4.13 4.28 7.52
CA ASP A 41 4.46 3.26 8.51
C ASP A 41 3.29 2.94 9.45
N GLU A 42 2.42 3.91 9.67
CA GLU A 42 1.28 3.76 10.56
C GLU A 42 0.07 3.10 9.91
N LEU A 43 0.15 2.83 8.62
CA LEU A 43 -0.96 2.19 7.91
C LEU A 43 -1.20 0.77 8.43
N ASP A 44 -2.48 0.41 8.50
CA ASP A 44 -2.89 -0.93 8.91
C ASP A 44 -2.43 -1.96 7.87
N ARG A 45 -1.90 -3.09 8.34
CA ARG A 45 -1.47 -4.17 7.46
C ARG A 45 -2.61 -4.69 6.59
N ASP A 46 -3.82 -4.78 7.14
CA ASP A 46 -4.97 -5.24 6.37
C ASP A 46 -5.26 -4.28 5.21
N PHE A 47 -5.13 -2.98 5.45
CA PHE A 47 -5.30 -1.98 4.41
C PHE A 47 -4.22 -2.11 3.34
N ILE A 48 -2.98 -2.31 3.77
CA ILE A 48 -1.86 -2.49 2.85
C ILE A 48 -2.10 -3.72 1.97
N TYR A 49 -2.53 -4.81 2.58
CA TYR A 49 -2.81 -6.05 1.86
C TYR A 49 -3.90 -5.85 0.81
N GLU A 50 -4.97 -5.14 1.17
CA GLU A 50 -6.04 -4.83 0.21
C GLU A 50 -5.52 -4.02 -0.96
N CYS A 51 -4.66 -3.04 -0.71
CA CYS A 51 -4.07 -2.25 -1.77
C CYS A 51 -3.24 -3.10 -2.71
N ILE A 52 -2.47 -4.03 -2.16
CA ILE A 52 -1.63 -4.94 -2.96
C ILE A 52 -2.51 -5.81 -3.85
N ILE A 53 -3.54 -6.40 -3.28
CA ILE A 53 -4.45 -7.28 -4.02
C ILE A 53 -5.16 -6.50 -5.13
N ASN A 54 -5.60 -5.28 -4.86
CA ASN A 54 -6.26 -4.44 -5.85
C ASN A 54 -5.33 -4.05 -7.00
N GLN A 55 -4.04 -3.91 -6.74
CA GLN A 55 -3.05 -3.61 -7.77
C GLN A 55 -2.82 -4.79 -8.71
N ILE A 56 -2.89 -6.01 -8.17
CA ILE A 56 -2.60 -7.24 -8.92
C ILE A 56 -3.84 -7.74 -9.64
N PHE A 57 -4.95 -7.68 -8.98
CA PHE A 57 -6.23 -8.21 -9.48
C PHE A 57 -7.21 -7.07 -9.73
#